data_b634ac15e35a9fe7b422c5856be04f81
#
_entry.id   b634ac15e35a9fe7b422c5856be04f81
#
_cell.length_a   1.000
_cell.length_b   1.000
_cell.length_c   1.000
_cell.angle_alpha   90.00
_cell.angle_beta   90.00
_cell.angle_gamma   90.00
#
_symmetry.space_group_name_H-M   'P 1'
#
loop_
_entity.id
_entity.type
_entity.pdbx_description
1 polymer ?
#
loop_
_entity_poly.entity_id
_entity_poly.type
_entity_poly.pdbx_seq_one_letter_code
_entity_poly.pdbx_strand_id
1 'polypeptide(L)'
;VSSFGYSGTIAHALLQATGPTAPATVAPATVTFHRRSFLWREPLHPLLQHRQPDTHEQQALFRSPTVGPLRLLVADHLVKGQIIFPAAGYLEMARAAFAAASPSSKGVALRSVHFLSPLLVDEAAWVECALLHDGSFEVRSDAAGDSPLHCIGQIEAAEASMWQSAQLAAVQPRCGVSTDVSALYATLSEVGLEYGPAFRRVEAAWTGDGTCAVGRLHRRRQRHGTKVHPADLDSALQLSVTLREGKLDTIRLPFAVDVARMRGVMLRHPWAVLETAGTEATNVSLTSLGGARQAQLEGLSTRAMRGNVGARPQHLYIIEWQECPQQPAASAPMVVIGSTGACSTIGTASVWEQGAWESMPQLVVFSTAGLAGGLHPLAELESVLRLVCAQLASPSPPSLWLLSGGSSAGVSGLARSARQEAPSLPLGCLQAEADVTSAVGALASVPSGEWEARLTPQGGVRVPRLAAAPREERAGVT
;
A
#
# COMPACT_ATOMS: atom_id res chain seq x y z
N VAL A 1 4.82 31.44 -51.04
CA VAL A 1 4.05 32.29 -50.12
C VAL A 1 4.31 31.83 -48.71
N SER A 2 4.66 32.77 -47.84
CA SER A 2 4.90 32.50 -46.42
C SER A 2 3.99 33.42 -45.62
N SER A 3 3.28 32.85 -44.65
CA SER A 3 2.47 33.61 -43.71
C SER A 3 3.05 33.43 -42.30
N PHE A 4 3.44 34.54 -41.69
CA PHE A 4 3.92 34.61 -40.33
C PHE A 4 2.81 35.17 -39.45
N GLY A 5 2.07 34.29 -38.77
CA GLY A 5 1.03 34.71 -37.83
C GLY A 5 1.62 35.16 -36.50
N TYR A 6 1.18 36.27 -35.97
CA TYR A 6 1.58 36.80 -34.64
C TYR A 6 1.17 35.89 -33.46
N SER A 7 0.30 34.91 -33.71
CA SER A 7 -0.21 33.95 -32.75
C SER A 7 0.17 32.48 -33.04
N GLY A 8 1.32 32.26 -33.66
CA GLY A 8 1.94 30.91 -33.69
C GLY A 8 1.59 30.02 -34.87
N THR A 9 0.83 30.49 -35.88
CA THR A 9 0.61 29.69 -37.09
C THR A 9 1.57 30.14 -38.17
N ILE A 10 2.55 29.31 -38.52
CA ILE A 10 3.48 29.51 -39.64
C ILE A 10 3.06 28.58 -40.77
N ALA A 11 2.73 29.12 -41.93
CA ALA A 11 2.41 28.32 -43.10
C ALA A 11 3.33 28.76 -44.28
N HIS A 12 3.94 27.75 -44.91
CA HIS A 12 4.73 27.94 -46.14
C HIS A 12 4.07 27.16 -47.26
N ALA A 13 3.87 27.85 -48.40
CA ALA A 13 3.42 27.19 -49.61
C ALA A 13 4.38 27.53 -50.76
N LEU A 14 4.90 26.50 -51.41
CA LEU A 14 5.65 26.63 -52.66
C LEU A 14 4.67 26.46 -53.82
N LEU A 15 4.54 27.49 -54.63
CA LEU A 15 3.71 27.49 -55.85
C LEU A 15 4.66 27.54 -57.03
N GLN A 16 4.62 26.53 -57.92
CA GLN A 16 5.30 26.53 -59.17
C GLN A 16 4.30 26.83 -60.29
N ALA A 17 4.57 27.90 -61.02
CA ALA A 17 3.80 28.19 -62.22
C ALA A 17 4.19 27.18 -63.33
N THR A 18 3.23 26.43 -63.82
CA THR A 18 3.41 25.63 -65.01
C THR A 18 3.32 26.57 -66.22
N GLY A 19 4.37 26.56 -67.05
CA GLY A 19 4.38 27.37 -68.27
C GLY A 19 3.26 26.96 -69.25
N PRO A 20 2.95 27.80 -70.25
CA PRO A 20 1.77 27.66 -71.14
C PRO A 20 1.81 26.46 -72.11
N THR A 21 2.74 25.54 -72.00
CA THR A 21 2.94 24.44 -72.92
C THR A 21 2.60 23.03 -72.33
N ALA A 22 1.90 22.89 -71.23
CA ALA A 22 1.44 21.62 -70.80
C ALA A 22 0.09 21.25 -71.51
N PRO A 23 -0.03 20.09 -72.18
CA PRO A 23 -1.29 19.69 -72.77
C PRO A 23 -2.39 19.50 -71.71
N ALA A 24 -3.53 20.13 -71.97
CA ALA A 24 -4.71 20.12 -71.06
C ALA A 24 -5.43 18.77 -71.09
N THR A 25 -4.83 17.69 -70.63
CA THR A 25 -5.42 16.36 -70.61
C THR A 25 -5.46 15.68 -69.24
N VAL A 26 -5.16 16.41 -68.21
CA VAL A 26 -5.45 15.91 -66.85
C VAL A 26 -6.64 16.63 -66.32
N ALA A 27 -7.80 15.95 -66.22
CA ALA A 27 -8.95 16.49 -65.54
C ALA A 27 -8.53 16.95 -64.14
N PRO A 28 -8.95 18.14 -63.68
CA PRO A 28 -8.58 18.62 -62.35
C PRO A 28 -8.99 17.59 -61.34
N ALA A 29 -8.02 16.99 -60.67
CA ALA A 29 -8.29 16.09 -59.56
C ALA A 29 -9.18 16.87 -58.58
N THR A 30 -10.41 16.38 -58.37
CA THR A 30 -11.32 16.94 -57.37
C THR A 30 -10.63 16.93 -56.02
N VAL A 31 -10.16 18.07 -55.57
CA VAL A 31 -9.55 18.18 -54.24
C VAL A 31 -10.67 17.99 -53.20
N THR A 32 -10.73 16.80 -52.65
CA THR A 32 -11.68 16.49 -51.57
C THR A 32 -11.12 17.03 -50.27
N PHE A 33 -11.68 18.08 -49.76
CA PHE A 33 -11.33 18.65 -48.46
C PHE A 33 -11.94 17.78 -47.36
N HIS A 34 -11.09 17.01 -46.66
CA HIS A 34 -11.49 16.36 -45.43
C HIS A 34 -11.22 17.32 -44.28
N ARG A 35 -12.28 17.88 -43.70
CA ARG A 35 -12.18 18.60 -42.42
C ARG A 35 -11.76 17.60 -41.35
N ARG A 36 -10.49 17.62 -40.93
CA ARG A 36 -10.07 17.03 -39.70
C ARG A 36 -10.27 18.07 -38.59
N SER A 37 -11.08 17.73 -37.61
CA SER A 37 -11.17 18.46 -36.35
C SER A 37 -9.82 18.35 -35.67
N PHE A 38 -9.00 19.39 -35.73
CA PHE A 38 -7.76 19.46 -34.95
C PHE A 38 -8.15 19.92 -33.58
N LEU A 39 -8.10 19.03 -32.60
CA LEU A 39 -8.25 19.37 -31.19
C LEU A 39 -6.98 20.13 -30.76
N TRP A 40 -7.00 21.44 -30.79
CA TRP A 40 -5.92 22.32 -30.29
C TRP A 40 -5.65 22.15 -28.79
N ARG A 41 -6.56 21.49 -28.08
CA ARG A 41 -6.41 20.98 -26.71
C ARG A 41 -6.94 19.57 -26.72
N GLU A 42 -6.12 18.61 -26.30
CA GLU A 42 -6.61 17.32 -25.90
C GLU A 42 -7.71 17.56 -24.86
N PRO A 43 -8.88 16.88 -24.96
CA PRO A 43 -9.89 16.99 -23.93
C PRO A 43 -9.25 16.52 -22.62
N LEU A 44 -9.01 17.46 -21.72
CA LEU A 44 -8.36 17.21 -20.44
C LEU A 44 -9.21 16.17 -19.68
N HIS A 45 -8.71 14.96 -19.61
CA HIS A 45 -9.30 13.93 -18.76
C HIS A 45 -8.94 14.29 -17.30
N PRO A 46 -9.89 14.38 -16.37
CA PRO A 46 -9.62 14.88 -15.02
C PRO A 46 -8.57 14.07 -14.27
N LEU A 47 -8.39 12.81 -14.63
CA LEU A 47 -7.41 11.90 -14.05
C LEU A 47 -6.10 11.80 -14.84
N LEU A 48 -6.00 12.45 -16.04
CA LEU A 48 -4.82 12.41 -16.92
C LEU A 48 -4.56 13.81 -17.46
N GLN A 49 -4.13 14.74 -16.60
CA GLN A 49 -4.05 16.15 -16.98
C GLN A 49 -2.78 16.49 -17.75
N HIS A 50 -1.67 15.82 -17.46
CA HIS A 50 -0.38 16.08 -18.07
C HIS A 50 0.28 14.76 -18.49
N ARG A 51 0.54 14.62 -19.80
CA ARG A 51 1.39 13.54 -20.31
C ARG A 51 2.84 13.96 -20.13
N GLN A 52 3.62 13.09 -19.51
CA GLN A 52 5.06 13.25 -19.36
C GLN A 52 5.79 12.72 -20.60
N PRO A 53 7.03 13.16 -20.87
CA PRO A 53 7.85 12.55 -21.92
C PRO A 53 8.03 11.05 -21.68
N ASP A 54 7.97 10.28 -22.77
CA ASP A 54 8.14 8.84 -22.71
C ASP A 54 9.58 8.49 -22.26
N THR A 55 9.72 7.50 -21.42
CA THR A 55 11.02 7.00 -20.94
C THR A 55 11.30 5.61 -21.49
N HIS A 56 12.54 5.12 -21.36
CA HIS A 56 12.91 3.78 -21.84
C HIS A 56 12.13 2.64 -21.16
N GLU A 57 11.63 2.86 -19.94
CA GLU A 57 10.91 1.85 -19.17
C GLU A 57 9.38 1.98 -19.30
N GLN A 58 8.89 3.14 -19.70
CA GLN A 58 7.46 3.47 -19.71
C GLN A 58 6.98 3.77 -21.12
N GLN A 59 5.93 3.08 -21.54
CA GLN A 59 5.22 3.36 -22.79
C GLN A 59 4.48 4.70 -22.74
N ALA A 60 3.92 5.05 -21.59
CA ALA A 60 3.28 6.33 -21.34
C ALA A 60 3.20 6.64 -19.84
N LEU A 61 3.46 7.89 -19.48
CA LEU A 61 3.33 8.38 -18.12
C LEU A 61 2.40 9.59 -18.10
N PHE A 62 1.41 9.57 -17.22
CA PHE A 62 0.46 10.65 -16.99
C PHE A 62 0.53 11.11 -15.54
N ARG A 63 0.60 12.41 -15.34
CA ARG A 63 0.61 13.04 -14.01
C ARG A 63 -0.58 13.98 -13.89
N SER A 64 -1.26 13.95 -12.76
CA SER A 64 -2.39 14.83 -12.47
C SER A 64 -2.26 15.42 -11.07
N PRO A 65 -2.40 16.76 -10.93
CA PRO A 65 -2.48 17.34 -9.60
C PRO A 65 -3.74 16.86 -8.89
N THR A 66 -3.63 16.64 -7.59
CA THR A 66 -4.75 16.21 -6.74
C THR A 66 -5.76 17.31 -6.46
N VAL A 67 -5.46 18.53 -6.89
CA VAL A 67 -6.35 19.70 -6.85
C VAL A 67 -7.15 19.86 -8.16
N GLY A 68 -8.10 20.77 -8.17
CA GLY A 68 -8.87 21.12 -9.38
C GLY A 68 -9.75 19.95 -9.88
N PRO A 69 -9.68 19.60 -11.19
CA PRO A 69 -10.61 18.64 -11.80
C PRO A 69 -10.61 17.25 -11.16
N LEU A 70 -9.44 16.74 -10.76
CA LEU A 70 -9.34 15.44 -10.07
C LEU A 70 -10.05 15.49 -8.73
N ARG A 71 -9.73 16.49 -7.89
CA ARG A 71 -10.36 16.64 -6.59
C ARG A 71 -11.88 16.78 -6.69
N LEU A 72 -12.37 17.63 -7.61
CA LEU A 72 -13.81 17.79 -7.83
C LEU A 72 -14.51 16.50 -8.24
N LEU A 73 -13.82 15.61 -8.94
CA LEU A 73 -14.36 14.33 -9.37
C LEU A 73 -14.56 13.36 -8.22
N VAL A 74 -13.69 13.41 -7.18
CA VAL A 74 -13.65 12.43 -6.09
C VAL A 74 -13.94 13.01 -4.72
N ALA A 75 -14.20 14.31 -4.59
CA ALA A 75 -14.38 15.01 -3.31
C ALA A 75 -15.48 14.41 -2.42
N ASP A 76 -16.50 13.83 -3.01
CA ASP A 76 -17.63 13.21 -2.31
C ASP A 76 -17.40 11.73 -1.93
N HIS A 77 -16.19 11.19 -2.19
CA HIS A 77 -15.79 9.86 -1.73
C HIS A 77 -15.02 9.99 -0.41
N LEU A 78 -15.79 10.06 0.68
CA LEU A 78 -15.27 10.26 2.02
C LEU A 78 -15.23 8.93 2.79
N VAL A 79 -14.10 8.68 3.43
CA VAL A 79 -13.92 7.55 4.36
C VAL A 79 -13.35 8.11 5.66
N LYS A 80 -14.13 8.02 6.74
CA LYS A 80 -13.80 8.63 8.04
C LYS A 80 -13.43 10.12 7.92
N GLY A 81 -14.24 10.88 7.18
CA GLY A 81 -14.04 12.32 6.98
C GLY A 81 -12.91 12.72 6.04
N GLN A 82 -12.19 11.77 5.42
CA GLN A 82 -11.07 12.05 4.53
C GLN A 82 -11.42 11.70 3.08
N ILE A 83 -10.97 12.52 2.13
CA ILE A 83 -11.13 12.24 0.70
C ILE A 83 -10.13 11.16 0.29
N ILE A 84 -10.65 9.94 0.07
CA ILE A 84 -9.86 8.81 -0.44
C ILE A 84 -10.16 8.61 -1.91
N PHE A 85 -9.11 8.41 -2.70
CA PHE A 85 -9.27 8.13 -4.11
C PHE A 85 -9.95 6.76 -4.31
N PRO A 86 -11.10 6.71 -5.01
CA PRO A 86 -11.91 5.49 -5.12
C PRO A 86 -11.23 4.43 -6.00
N ALA A 87 -11.46 3.14 -5.70
CA ALA A 87 -10.99 2.03 -6.54
C ALA A 87 -11.46 2.17 -8.00
N ALA A 88 -12.70 2.59 -8.20
CA ALA A 88 -13.26 2.90 -9.50
C ALA A 88 -12.49 4.01 -10.25
N GLY A 89 -11.86 4.93 -9.51
CA GLY A 89 -11.01 5.98 -10.05
C GLY A 89 -9.72 5.43 -10.66
N TYR A 90 -9.05 4.48 -9.99
CA TYR A 90 -7.85 3.84 -10.53
C TYR A 90 -8.16 3.07 -11.82
N LEU A 91 -9.28 2.36 -11.86
CA LEU A 91 -9.70 1.62 -13.05
C LEU A 91 -9.97 2.56 -14.24
N GLU A 92 -10.69 3.68 -14.01
CA GLU A 92 -10.92 4.67 -15.08
C GLU A 92 -9.64 5.38 -15.48
N MET A 93 -8.72 5.65 -14.55
CA MET A 93 -7.43 6.26 -14.84
C MET A 93 -6.57 5.37 -15.74
N ALA A 94 -6.41 4.10 -15.41
CA ALA A 94 -5.70 3.12 -16.23
C ALA A 94 -6.36 2.94 -17.61
N ARG A 95 -7.71 2.81 -17.65
CA ARG A 95 -8.47 2.74 -18.91
C ARG A 95 -8.21 3.96 -19.81
N ALA A 96 -8.24 5.14 -19.20
CA ALA A 96 -8.07 6.39 -19.96
C ALA A 96 -6.62 6.54 -20.45
N ALA A 97 -5.63 6.16 -19.64
CA ALA A 97 -4.21 6.16 -20.01
C ALA A 97 -3.96 5.23 -21.21
N PHE A 98 -4.52 4.01 -21.17
CA PHE A 98 -4.40 3.07 -22.28
C PHE A 98 -5.07 3.60 -23.55
N ALA A 99 -6.27 4.17 -23.44
CA ALA A 99 -6.97 4.75 -24.59
C ALA A 99 -6.23 5.96 -25.18
N ALA A 100 -5.49 6.72 -24.39
CA ALA A 100 -4.64 7.81 -24.86
C ALA A 100 -3.36 7.27 -25.55
N ALA A 101 -2.79 6.18 -25.06
CA ALA A 101 -1.63 5.52 -25.68
C ALA A 101 -2.02 4.69 -26.93
N SER A 102 -3.22 4.10 -26.94
CA SER A 102 -3.72 3.22 -28.01
C SER A 102 -5.11 3.65 -28.48
N PRO A 103 -5.23 4.73 -29.30
CA PRO A 103 -6.52 5.33 -29.69
C PRO A 103 -7.46 4.43 -30.51
N SER A 104 -6.92 3.37 -31.12
CA SER A 104 -7.71 2.39 -31.91
C SER A 104 -8.48 1.41 -31.07
N SER A 105 -8.18 1.29 -29.77
CA SER A 105 -8.84 0.36 -28.86
C SER A 105 -10.28 0.80 -28.56
N LYS A 106 -11.24 -0.13 -28.72
CA LYS A 106 -12.66 0.09 -28.40
C LYS A 106 -13.02 -0.19 -26.96
N GLY A 107 -12.14 -0.84 -26.22
CA GLY A 107 -12.30 -1.22 -24.81
C GLY A 107 -11.00 -1.71 -24.23
N VAL A 108 -10.98 -1.86 -22.93
CA VAL A 108 -9.79 -2.24 -22.16
C VAL A 108 -10.15 -3.38 -21.22
N ALA A 109 -9.26 -4.34 -21.08
CA ALA A 109 -9.27 -5.36 -20.05
C ALA A 109 -8.08 -5.11 -19.11
N LEU A 110 -8.37 -4.97 -17.83
CA LEU A 110 -7.43 -4.91 -16.74
C LEU A 110 -7.45 -6.26 -16.03
N ARG A 111 -6.27 -6.84 -15.76
CA ARG A 111 -6.16 -8.17 -15.13
C ARG A 111 -5.32 -8.08 -13.88
N SER A 112 -5.62 -8.92 -12.90
CA SER A 112 -4.89 -9.02 -11.64
C SER A 112 -4.67 -7.64 -11.02
N VAL A 113 -5.73 -6.85 -10.95
CA VAL A 113 -5.66 -5.50 -10.38
C VAL A 113 -5.61 -5.61 -8.86
N HIS A 114 -4.62 -4.99 -8.26
CA HIS A 114 -4.46 -4.93 -6.80
C HIS A 114 -4.47 -3.48 -6.33
N PHE A 115 -5.28 -3.20 -5.32
CA PHE A 115 -5.30 -1.92 -4.60
C PHE A 115 -4.47 -2.08 -3.33
N LEU A 116 -3.25 -1.53 -3.34
CA LEU A 116 -2.22 -1.80 -2.35
C LEU A 116 -2.31 -0.89 -1.12
N SER A 117 -2.52 0.40 -1.36
CA SER A 117 -2.62 1.39 -0.30
C SER A 117 -3.65 2.48 -0.64
N PRO A 118 -4.42 2.99 0.34
CA PRO A 118 -5.30 4.12 0.12
C PRO A 118 -4.51 5.36 -0.30
N LEU A 119 -5.03 6.12 -1.27
CA LEU A 119 -4.51 7.44 -1.62
C LEU A 119 -5.39 8.51 -0.95
N LEU A 120 -4.80 9.27 -0.04
CA LEU A 120 -5.42 10.45 0.54
C LEU A 120 -5.19 11.63 -0.40
N VAL A 121 -6.28 12.13 -0.97
CA VAL A 121 -6.23 13.16 -2.02
C VAL A 121 -5.68 14.48 -1.48
N ASP A 122 -5.93 14.79 -0.22
CA ASP A 122 -5.47 16.03 0.42
C ASP A 122 -4.01 15.99 0.88
N GLU A 123 -3.39 14.80 0.95
CA GLU A 123 -1.99 14.66 1.38
C GLU A 123 -1.00 14.58 0.21
N ALA A 124 -1.46 14.20 -0.98
CA ALA A 124 -0.63 14.13 -2.18
C ALA A 124 -0.77 15.39 -3.03
N ALA A 125 0.31 15.88 -3.61
CA ALA A 125 0.25 16.97 -4.61
C ALA A 125 -0.06 16.44 -6.01
N TRP A 126 0.42 15.21 -6.32
CA TRP A 126 0.28 14.58 -7.64
C TRP A 126 -0.09 13.11 -7.54
N VAL A 127 -0.83 12.65 -8.55
CA VAL A 127 -1.05 11.23 -8.84
C VAL A 127 -0.52 10.93 -10.23
N GLU A 128 0.21 9.84 -10.35
CA GLU A 128 0.81 9.39 -11.60
C GLU A 128 0.23 8.04 -12.01
N CYS A 129 0.01 7.86 -13.30
CA CYS A 129 -0.33 6.58 -13.92
C CYS A 129 0.69 6.27 -15.01
N ALA A 130 1.46 5.22 -14.80
CA ALA A 130 2.43 4.71 -15.77
C ALA A 130 1.88 3.47 -16.48
N LEU A 131 2.04 3.43 -17.80
CA LEU A 131 1.91 2.23 -18.61
C LEU A 131 3.30 1.74 -18.95
N LEU A 132 3.61 0.49 -18.64
CA LEU A 132 4.90 -0.11 -18.88
C LEU A 132 4.89 -0.92 -20.18
N HIS A 133 6.08 -1.17 -20.74
CA HIS A 133 6.23 -1.90 -22.00
C HIS A 133 5.85 -3.38 -21.92
N ASP A 134 5.84 -3.95 -20.70
CA ASP A 134 5.41 -5.33 -20.43
C ASP A 134 3.88 -5.51 -20.37
N GLY A 135 3.13 -4.43 -20.62
CA GLY A 135 1.66 -4.43 -20.52
C GLY A 135 1.14 -4.26 -19.11
N SER A 136 1.99 -3.93 -18.12
CA SER A 136 1.54 -3.59 -16.78
C SER A 136 1.23 -2.09 -16.64
N PHE A 137 0.46 -1.76 -15.62
CA PHE A 137 0.26 -0.38 -15.22
C PHE A 137 0.46 -0.21 -13.71
N GLU A 138 0.88 0.99 -13.34
CA GLU A 138 1.08 1.38 -11.95
C GLU A 138 0.46 2.76 -11.69
N VAL A 139 -0.14 2.93 -10.50
CA VAL A 139 -0.58 4.25 -10.01
C VAL A 139 0.15 4.57 -8.72
N ARG A 140 0.86 5.70 -8.74
CA ARG A 140 1.67 6.21 -7.63
C ARG A 140 1.24 7.63 -7.26
N SER A 141 1.66 8.10 -6.09
CA SER A 141 1.56 9.50 -5.68
C SER A 141 2.90 9.99 -5.13
N ASP A 142 3.02 11.30 -4.92
CA ASP A 142 4.20 11.95 -4.36
C ASP A 142 4.04 12.33 -2.88
N ALA A 143 3.44 11.48 -2.08
CA ALA A 143 3.28 11.78 -0.67
C ALA A 143 4.64 11.86 0.04
N ALA A 144 5.03 13.07 0.47
CA ALA A 144 6.10 13.34 1.44
C ALA A 144 7.49 12.69 1.19
N GLY A 145 7.96 12.71 -0.07
CA GLY A 145 9.32 12.24 -0.40
C GLY A 145 9.43 10.75 -0.73
N ASP A 146 8.42 9.96 -0.42
CA ASP A 146 8.24 8.61 -0.94
C ASP A 146 7.26 8.63 -2.12
N SER A 147 7.38 7.68 -3.05
CA SER A 147 6.44 7.50 -4.15
C SER A 147 5.60 6.25 -3.91
N PRO A 148 4.61 6.31 -2.99
CA PRO A 148 3.83 5.14 -2.60
C PRO A 148 3.03 4.60 -3.79
N LEU A 149 3.03 3.28 -3.92
CA LEU A 149 2.29 2.54 -4.92
C LEU A 149 0.88 2.25 -4.40
N HIS A 150 -0.14 2.69 -5.15
CA HIS A 150 -1.54 2.56 -4.75
C HIS A 150 -2.27 1.48 -5.51
N CYS A 151 -2.00 1.32 -6.81
CA CYS A 151 -2.68 0.35 -7.65
C CYS A 151 -1.72 -0.19 -8.72
N ILE A 152 -1.81 -1.48 -8.98
CA ILE A 152 -1.08 -2.18 -10.06
C ILE A 152 -1.99 -3.16 -10.78
N GLY A 153 -1.61 -3.54 -11.98
CA GLY A 153 -2.25 -4.63 -12.74
C GLY A 153 -1.69 -4.75 -14.14
N GLN A 154 -2.22 -5.69 -14.90
CA GLN A 154 -1.95 -5.85 -16.33
C GLN A 154 -3.05 -5.15 -17.13
N ILE A 155 -2.71 -4.63 -18.32
CA ILE A 155 -3.65 -3.90 -19.17
C ILE A 155 -3.49 -4.30 -20.63
N GLU A 156 -4.60 -4.58 -21.28
CA GLU A 156 -4.65 -4.99 -22.68
C GLU A 156 -5.89 -4.44 -23.39
N ALA A 157 -5.87 -4.45 -24.71
CA ALA A 157 -7.05 -4.13 -25.50
C ALA A 157 -8.12 -5.21 -25.33
N ALA A 158 -9.35 -4.82 -25.01
CA ALA A 158 -10.46 -5.75 -24.95
C ALA A 158 -11.08 -5.97 -26.34
N GLU A 159 -11.15 -7.22 -26.78
CA GLU A 159 -11.84 -7.61 -28.01
C GLU A 159 -13.36 -7.50 -27.87
N ALA A 160 -14.04 -7.31 -29.01
CA ALA A 160 -15.49 -7.24 -29.05
C ALA A 160 -16.16 -8.53 -28.55
N SER A 161 -15.54 -9.67 -28.79
CA SER A 161 -15.96 -11.01 -28.36
C SER A 161 -16.01 -11.19 -26.85
N MET A 162 -15.23 -10.42 -26.10
CA MET A 162 -15.16 -10.48 -24.63
C MET A 162 -16.37 -9.84 -23.93
N TRP A 163 -17.23 -9.15 -24.68
CA TRP A 163 -18.39 -8.46 -24.13
C TRP A 163 -19.64 -9.30 -24.23
N GLN A 164 -19.87 -10.16 -23.28
CA GLN A 164 -21.16 -10.85 -23.16
C GLN A 164 -22.27 -9.88 -22.76
N SER A 165 -23.48 -10.05 -23.23
CA SER A 165 -24.64 -9.24 -22.79
C SER A 165 -24.84 -9.43 -21.28
N ALA A 166 -25.09 -8.37 -20.55
CA ALA A 166 -25.51 -8.50 -19.17
C ALA A 166 -26.95 -9.05 -19.17
N GLN A 167 -27.13 -10.18 -18.54
CA GLN A 167 -28.48 -10.76 -18.41
C GLN A 167 -29.21 -10.10 -17.22
N LEU A 168 -29.41 -8.77 -17.27
CA LEU A 168 -30.24 -8.09 -16.26
C LEU A 168 -31.60 -8.77 -16.12
N ALA A 169 -32.19 -9.19 -17.24
CA ALA A 169 -33.45 -9.92 -17.26
C ALA A 169 -33.36 -11.30 -16.57
N ALA A 170 -32.20 -11.91 -16.48
CA ALA A 170 -32.02 -13.18 -15.76
C ALA A 170 -31.82 -12.99 -14.25
N VAL A 171 -31.17 -11.89 -13.85
CA VAL A 171 -30.87 -11.61 -12.44
C VAL A 171 -32.03 -10.88 -11.74
N GLN A 172 -32.69 -9.98 -12.44
CA GLN A 172 -33.79 -9.17 -11.88
C GLN A 172 -34.92 -9.99 -11.24
N PRO A 173 -35.41 -11.12 -11.82
CA PRO A 173 -36.42 -11.93 -11.16
C PRO A 173 -35.97 -12.58 -9.85
N ARG A 174 -34.66 -12.77 -9.66
CA ARG A 174 -34.10 -13.32 -8.42
C ARG A 174 -33.98 -12.26 -7.32
N CYS A 175 -34.00 -10.97 -7.67
CA CYS A 175 -33.89 -9.83 -6.76
C CYS A 175 -35.28 -9.25 -6.50
N GLY A 176 -36.10 -9.96 -5.72
CA GLY A 176 -37.52 -9.60 -5.45
C GLY A 176 -37.72 -8.66 -4.26
N VAL A 177 -36.73 -8.48 -3.37
CA VAL A 177 -36.85 -7.69 -2.17
C VAL A 177 -36.32 -6.28 -2.41
N SER A 178 -37.18 -5.28 -2.27
CA SER A 178 -36.78 -3.86 -2.37
C SER A 178 -35.93 -3.46 -1.17
N THR A 179 -34.83 -2.80 -1.43
CA THR A 179 -33.91 -2.27 -0.42
C THR A 179 -34.19 -0.78 -0.20
N ASP A 180 -34.31 -0.36 1.05
CA ASP A 180 -34.36 1.06 1.40
C ASP A 180 -32.99 1.71 1.17
N VAL A 181 -32.93 2.58 0.17
CA VAL A 181 -31.69 3.29 -0.22
C VAL A 181 -31.23 4.24 0.87
N SER A 182 -32.15 4.84 1.64
CA SER A 182 -31.80 5.72 2.76
C SER A 182 -31.13 4.92 3.88
N ALA A 183 -31.68 3.76 4.21
CA ALA A 183 -31.09 2.84 5.18
C ALA A 183 -29.72 2.30 4.70
N LEU A 184 -29.56 2.01 3.39
CA LEU A 184 -28.26 1.62 2.81
C LEU A 184 -27.18 2.68 3.08
N TYR A 185 -27.45 3.95 2.78
CA TYR A 185 -26.48 5.01 3.01
C TYR A 185 -26.27 5.33 4.49
N ALA A 186 -27.27 5.16 5.34
CA ALA A 186 -27.12 5.27 6.78
C ALA A 186 -26.16 4.19 7.32
N THR A 187 -26.34 2.95 6.92
CA THR A 187 -25.46 1.83 7.30
C THR A 187 -24.01 2.04 6.83
N LEU A 188 -23.82 2.55 5.61
CA LEU A 188 -22.49 2.89 5.10
C LEU A 188 -21.84 4.01 5.92
N SER A 189 -22.61 5.04 6.29
CA SER A 189 -22.14 6.15 7.11
C SER A 189 -21.78 5.72 8.54
N GLU A 190 -22.55 4.81 9.15
CA GLU A 190 -22.29 4.27 10.49
C GLU A 190 -20.91 3.60 10.58
N VAL A 191 -20.47 2.94 9.54
CA VAL A 191 -19.13 2.34 9.50
C VAL A 191 -18.04 3.30 9.04
N GLY A 192 -18.38 4.56 8.70
CA GLY A 192 -17.44 5.60 8.27
C GLY A 192 -17.20 5.69 6.77
N LEU A 193 -18.11 5.15 5.95
CA LEU A 193 -18.16 5.39 4.50
C LEU A 193 -19.17 6.52 4.22
N GLU A 194 -18.68 7.76 4.27
CA GLU A 194 -19.48 8.98 4.28
C GLU A 194 -19.60 9.58 2.87
N TYR A 195 -20.38 8.93 2.01
CA TYR A 195 -20.53 9.39 0.63
C TYR A 195 -21.29 10.73 0.54
N GLY A 196 -20.73 11.68 -0.20
CA GLY A 196 -21.42 12.92 -0.57
C GLY A 196 -22.39 12.74 -1.76
N PRO A 197 -23.12 13.80 -2.13
CA PRO A 197 -24.20 13.72 -3.14
C PRO A 197 -23.75 13.20 -4.51
N ALA A 198 -22.51 13.51 -4.97
CA ALA A 198 -22.01 13.04 -6.25
C ALA A 198 -21.74 11.53 -6.29
N PHE A 199 -21.53 10.87 -5.12
CA PHE A 199 -21.31 9.44 -4.97
C PHE A 199 -22.54 8.66 -4.47
N ARG A 200 -23.62 9.33 -4.04
CA ARG A 200 -24.92 8.70 -3.73
C ARG A 200 -25.74 8.56 -5.00
N ARG A 201 -25.37 7.57 -5.85
CA ARG A 201 -25.99 7.41 -7.18
C ARG A 201 -27.07 6.35 -7.25
N VAL A 202 -27.24 5.52 -6.22
CA VAL A 202 -28.30 4.51 -6.17
C VAL A 202 -29.65 5.22 -6.03
N GLU A 203 -30.53 5.01 -7.01
CA GLU A 203 -31.89 5.52 -7.05
C GLU A 203 -32.89 4.52 -6.46
N ALA A 204 -32.70 3.25 -6.78
CA ALA A 204 -33.47 2.14 -6.25
C ALA A 204 -32.61 0.87 -6.28
N ALA A 205 -32.81 -0.03 -5.34
CA ALA A 205 -32.10 -1.29 -5.26
C ALA A 205 -33.02 -2.43 -4.86
N TRP A 206 -32.68 -3.62 -5.32
CA TRP A 206 -33.37 -4.88 -5.02
C TRP A 206 -32.34 -5.96 -4.74
N THR A 207 -32.66 -6.81 -3.79
CA THR A 207 -31.85 -7.96 -3.40
C THR A 207 -32.62 -9.25 -3.55
N GLY A 208 -31.91 -10.35 -3.67
CA GLY A 208 -32.48 -11.69 -3.69
C GLY A 208 -32.15 -12.46 -2.42
N ASP A 209 -31.68 -13.68 -2.65
CA ASP A 209 -31.31 -14.69 -1.65
C ASP A 209 -29.91 -14.47 -1.00
N GLY A 210 -29.44 -13.25 -0.96
CA GLY A 210 -28.06 -12.92 -0.50
C GLY A 210 -26.97 -13.15 -1.57
N THR A 211 -27.34 -13.75 -2.73
CA THR A 211 -26.37 -14.04 -3.80
C THR A 211 -26.36 -13.01 -4.91
N CYS A 212 -27.38 -12.17 -5.02
CA CYS A 212 -27.49 -11.15 -6.06
C CYS A 212 -28.13 -9.86 -5.56
N ALA A 213 -27.72 -8.76 -6.19
CA ALA A 213 -28.33 -7.45 -6.03
C ALA A 213 -28.41 -6.73 -7.38
N VAL A 214 -29.44 -5.94 -7.54
CA VAL A 214 -29.64 -5.08 -8.72
C VAL A 214 -29.95 -3.68 -8.25
N GLY A 215 -29.30 -2.68 -8.86
CA GLY A 215 -29.55 -1.28 -8.55
C GLY A 215 -29.77 -0.45 -9.80
N ARG A 216 -30.74 0.46 -9.75
CA ARG A 216 -30.88 1.52 -10.74
C ARG A 216 -30.15 2.76 -10.24
N LEU A 217 -29.31 3.34 -11.10
CA LEU A 217 -28.55 4.53 -10.75
C LEU A 217 -29.18 5.78 -11.37
N HIS A 218 -29.10 6.88 -10.67
CA HIS A 218 -29.51 8.17 -11.17
C HIS A 218 -28.81 8.51 -12.49
N ARG A 219 -29.54 9.09 -13.44
CA ARG A 219 -28.96 9.58 -14.69
C ARG A 219 -27.91 10.66 -14.41
N ARG A 220 -26.73 10.51 -15.01
CA ARG A 220 -25.66 11.50 -14.90
C ARG A 220 -25.82 12.57 -15.99
N ARG A 221 -25.82 13.83 -15.61
CA ARG A 221 -25.88 14.98 -16.52
C ARG A 221 -24.50 15.36 -17.06
N GLN A 222 -23.48 15.33 -16.18
CA GLN A 222 -22.10 15.72 -16.50
C GLN A 222 -21.15 14.54 -16.22
N ARG A 223 -20.27 14.24 -17.17
CA ARG A 223 -19.30 13.13 -17.07
C ARG A 223 -17.88 13.58 -16.79
N HIS A 224 -17.64 14.87 -16.77
CA HIS A 224 -16.34 15.48 -16.48
C HIS A 224 -15.18 14.91 -17.34
N GLY A 225 -15.43 14.46 -18.58
CA GLY A 225 -14.43 13.85 -19.46
C GLY A 225 -14.22 12.34 -19.28
N THR A 226 -14.80 11.73 -18.24
CA THR A 226 -14.67 10.28 -18.00
C THR A 226 -15.58 9.44 -18.92
N LYS A 227 -15.14 8.25 -19.29
CA LYS A 227 -15.97 7.29 -20.04
C LYS A 227 -16.75 6.38 -19.10
N VAL A 228 -16.08 5.86 -18.06
CA VAL A 228 -16.72 5.18 -16.93
C VAL A 228 -16.55 6.09 -15.73
N HIS A 229 -17.64 6.73 -15.30
CA HIS A 229 -17.50 7.70 -14.20
C HIS A 229 -17.24 6.97 -12.88
N PRO A 230 -16.19 7.36 -12.11
CA PRO A 230 -15.83 6.69 -10.86
C PRO A 230 -17.01 6.53 -9.90
N ALA A 231 -17.80 7.59 -9.70
CA ALA A 231 -18.94 7.52 -8.79
C ALA A 231 -20.09 6.60 -9.28
N ASP A 232 -20.24 6.35 -10.58
CA ASP A 232 -21.24 5.42 -11.07
C ASP A 232 -20.79 3.97 -10.84
N LEU A 233 -19.50 3.68 -11.08
CA LEU A 233 -18.95 2.37 -10.81
C LEU A 233 -18.84 2.10 -9.30
N ASP A 234 -18.44 3.11 -8.52
CA ASP A 234 -18.38 2.99 -7.06
C ASP A 234 -19.78 2.74 -6.45
N SER A 235 -20.82 3.40 -6.97
CA SER A 235 -22.19 3.16 -6.51
C SER A 235 -22.68 1.75 -6.82
N ALA A 236 -22.15 1.12 -7.88
CA ALA A 236 -22.35 -0.31 -8.07
C ALA A 236 -21.66 -1.13 -6.97
N LEU A 237 -20.42 -0.75 -6.57
CA LEU A 237 -19.72 -1.42 -5.48
C LEU A 237 -20.42 -1.25 -4.12
N GLN A 238 -21.04 -0.10 -3.87
CA GLN A 238 -21.79 0.18 -2.63
C GLN A 238 -22.92 -0.84 -2.39
N LEU A 239 -23.54 -1.35 -3.45
CA LEU A 239 -24.58 -2.37 -3.36
C LEU A 239 -24.07 -3.72 -2.81
N SER A 240 -22.75 -3.97 -2.79
CA SER A 240 -22.19 -5.20 -2.22
C SER A 240 -22.50 -5.38 -0.72
N VAL A 241 -22.82 -4.29 -0.05
CA VAL A 241 -23.27 -4.30 1.36
C VAL A 241 -24.58 -5.07 1.52
N THR A 242 -25.46 -5.00 0.53
CA THR A 242 -26.78 -5.67 0.57
C THR A 242 -26.69 -7.18 0.35
N LEU A 243 -25.55 -7.70 -0.08
CA LEU A 243 -25.29 -9.14 -0.26
C LEU A 243 -24.79 -9.81 1.02
N ARG A 244 -24.57 -9.06 2.08
CA ARG A 244 -24.03 -9.58 3.34
C ARG A 244 -25.14 -9.74 4.36
N GLU A 245 -25.16 -10.90 4.98
CA GLU A 245 -25.99 -11.13 6.16
C GLU A 245 -25.32 -10.53 7.40
N GLY A 246 -26.08 -9.78 8.19
CA GLY A 246 -25.63 -9.23 9.47
C GLY A 246 -25.22 -7.75 9.41
N LYS A 247 -24.82 -7.24 10.59
CA LYS A 247 -24.42 -5.84 10.77
C LYS A 247 -23.01 -5.62 10.20
N LEU A 248 -22.82 -4.54 9.48
CA LEU A 248 -21.49 -4.11 9.08
C LEU A 248 -20.74 -3.57 10.29
N ASP A 249 -19.74 -4.31 10.76
CA ASP A 249 -18.94 -3.89 11.92
C ASP A 249 -17.63 -3.18 11.53
N THR A 250 -17.20 -3.32 10.28
CA THR A 250 -15.92 -2.78 9.82
C THR A 250 -16.00 -2.26 8.39
N ILE A 251 -15.25 -1.18 8.12
CA ILE A 251 -15.05 -0.70 6.75
C ILE A 251 -14.33 -1.80 5.95
N ARG A 252 -14.87 -2.11 4.78
CA ARG A 252 -14.19 -2.97 3.82
C ARG A 252 -13.97 -2.19 2.54
N LEU A 253 -12.73 -2.19 2.07
CA LEU A 253 -12.33 -1.53 0.83
C LEU A 253 -12.02 -2.58 -0.24
N PRO A 254 -12.21 -2.26 -1.53
CA PRO A 254 -11.71 -3.08 -2.62
C PRO A 254 -10.23 -3.39 -2.43
N PHE A 255 -9.85 -4.66 -2.58
CA PHE A 255 -8.49 -5.14 -2.43
C PHE A 255 -7.91 -5.66 -3.75
N ALA A 256 -8.69 -6.45 -4.49
CA ALA A 256 -8.28 -6.95 -5.79
C ALA A 256 -9.47 -7.17 -6.71
N VAL A 257 -9.19 -7.19 -8.02
CA VAL A 257 -10.11 -7.55 -9.08
C VAL A 257 -9.36 -8.46 -10.05
N ASP A 258 -9.91 -9.65 -10.32
CA ASP A 258 -9.27 -10.59 -11.24
C ASP A 258 -9.27 -10.05 -12.67
N VAL A 259 -10.44 -9.60 -13.13
CA VAL A 259 -10.62 -9.00 -14.46
C VAL A 259 -11.57 -7.83 -14.40
N ALA A 260 -11.14 -6.66 -14.88
CA ALA A 260 -12.00 -5.50 -15.08
C ALA A 260 -12.05 -5.15 -16.58
N ARG A 261 -13.21 -5.31 -17.21
CA ARG A 261 -13.43 -4.89 -18.60
C ARG A 261 -14.18 -3.57 -18.63
N MET A 262 -13.67 -2.60 -19.37
CA MET A 262 -14.22 -1.25 -19.43
C MET A 262 -14.24 -0.71 -20.86
N ARG A 263 -15.37 -0.12 -21.24
CA ARG A 263 -15.51 0.52 -22.56
C ARG A 263 -16.27 1.85 -22.48
N GLY A 264 -16.06 2.68 -23.49
CA GLY A 264 -16.61 4.03 -23.52
C GLY A 264 -18.08 4.14 -23.93
N VAL A 265 -18.92 3.11 -23.74
CA VAL A 265 -20.34 3.16 -24.08
C VAL A 265 -21.10 4.05 -23.11
N MET A 266 -21.93 4.94 -23.66
CA MET A 266 -22.75 5.83 -22.85
C MET A 266 -24.04 5.15 -22.42
N LEU A 267 -24.23 5.01 -21.10
CA LEU A 267 -25.48 4.57 -20.52
C LEU A 267 -26.37 5.77 -20.16
N ARG A 268 -27.57 5.81 -20.67
CA ARG A 268 -28.56 6.86 -20.32
C ARG A 268 -29.14 6.63 -18.93
N HIS A 269 -29.47 5.37 -18.64
CA HIS A 269 -29.97 4.89 -17.35
C HIS A 269 -29.11 3.71 -16.94
N PRO A 270 -28.03 3.93 -16.15
CA PRO A 270 -27.16 2.85 -15.75
C PRO A 270 -27.82 1.96 -14.71
N TRP A 271 -27.62 0.67 -14.86
CA TRP A 271 -28.01 -0.38 -13.91
C TRP A 271 -26.76 -1.08 -13.40
N ALA A 272 -26.71 -1.30 -12.11
CA ALA A 272 -25.70 -2.11 -11.47
C ALA A 272 -26.27 -3.52 -11.24
N VAL A 273 -25.49 -4.54 -11.57
CA VAL A 273 -25.82 -5.95 -11.32
C VAL A 273 -24.66 -6.56 -10.57
N LEU A 274 -24.96 -7.14 -9.41
CA LEU A 274 -24.00 -7.82 -8.57
C LEU A 274 -24.41 -9.27 -8.39
N GLU A 275 -23.43 -10.16 -8.43
CA GLU A 275 -23.60 -11.59 -8.14
C GLU A 275 -22.39 -12.07 -7.33
N THR A 276 -22.62 -12.87 -6.29
CA THR A 276 -21.54 -13.49 -5.54
C THR A 276 -20.81 -14.51 -6.42
N ALA A 277 -19.49 -14.54 -6.32
CA ALA A 277 -18.61 -15.48 -7.01
C ALA A 277 -17.81 -16.25 -5.94
N GLY A 278 -18.38 -17.33 -5.45
CA GLY A 278 -17.85 -18.06 -4.30
C GLY A 278 -18.12 -17.34 -2.97
N THR A 279 -17.28 -17.57 -1.97
CA THR A 279 -17.52 -17.13 -0.59
C THR A 279 -17.07 -15.68 -0.33
N GLU A 280 -16.08 -15.17 -1.05
CA GLU A 280 -15.45 -13.87 -0.75
C GLU A 280 -15.38 -12.89 -1.94
N ALA A 281 -15.70 -13.35 -3.13
CA ALA A 281 -15.64 -12.55 -4.35
C ALA A 281 -17.04 -12.16 -4.86
N THR A 282 -17.10 -11.03 -5.56
CA THR A 282 -18.33 -10.51 -6.15
C THR A 282 -18.06 -10.10 -7.60
N ASN A 283 -18.94 -10.48 -8.50
CA ASN A 283 -18.96 -9.96 -9.87
C ASN A 283 -19.85 -8.73 -9.93
N VAL A 284 -19.38 -7.67 -10.55
CA VAL A 284 -20.09 -6.39 -10.66
C VAL A 284 -20.20 -5.99 -12.13
N SER A 285 -21.37 -5.61 -12.57
CA SER A 285 -21.58 -5.10 -13.94
C SER A 285 -22.31 -3.77 -13.90
N LEU A 286 -21.85 -2.81 -14.69
CA LEU A 286 -22.52 -1.57 -14.98
C LEU A 286 -23.09 -1.64 -16.41
N THR A 287 -24.42 -1.63 -16.54
CA THR A 287 -25.11 -1.99 -17.79
C THR A 287 -26.30 -1.07 -18.07
N SER A 288 -26.82 -1.11 -19.28
CA SER A 288 -28.14 -0.55 -19.62
C SER A 288 -29.26 -1.59 -19.42
N LEU A 289 -30.49 -1.14 -19.40
CA LEU A 289 -31.65 -2.03 -19.40
C LEU A 289 -31.67 -3.03 -20.62
N GLY A 290 -31.14 -2.60 -21.76
CA GLY A 290 -30.97 -3.44 -22.95
C GLY A 290 -29.73 -4.34 -22.96
N GLY A 291 -29.03 -4.49 -21.84
CA GLY A 291 -27.88 -5.38 -21.70
C GLY A 291 -26.53 -4.83 -22.20
N ALA A 292 -26.47 -3.60 -22.73
CA ALA A 292 -25.19 -3.00 -23.13
C ALA A 292 -24.34 -2.72 -21.89
N ARG A 293 -23.20 -3.40 -21.76
CA ARG A 293 -22.25 -3.23 -20.63
C ARG A 293 -21.31 -2.06 -20.86
N GLN A 294 -21.06 -1.27 -19.83
CA GLN A 294 -20.05 -0.22 -19.78
C GLN A 294 -18.82 -0.70 -19.01
N ALA A 295 -19.02 -1.37 -17.89
CA ALA A 295 -17.98 -1.98 -17.08
C ALA A 295 -18.43 -3.34 -16.56
N GLN A 296 -17.47 -4.23 -16.36
CA GLN A 296 -17.63 -5.54 -15.75
C GLN A 296 -16.40 -5.85 -14.92
N LEU A 297 -16.60 -6.12 -13.65
CA LEU A 297 -15.59 -6.56 -12.71
C LEU A 297 -15.88 -8.01 -12.35
N GLU A 298 -14.90 -8.87 -12.48
CA GLU A 298 -14.95 -10.28 -12.10
C GLU A 298 -13.97 -10.52 -10.96
N GLY A 299 -14.38 -11.28 -9.95
CA GLY A 299 -13.53 -11.63 -8.83
C GLY A 299 -13.18 -10.44 -7.93
N LEU A 300 -14.08 -9.44 -7.81
CA LEU A 300 -13.87 -8.34 -6.87
C LEU A 300 -13.80 -8.88 -5.44
N SER A 301 -12.68 -8.74 -4.81
CA SER A 301 -12.47 -9.05 -3.40
C SER A 301 -12.31 -7.78 -2.57
N THR A 302 -12.77 -7.83 -1.33
CA THR A 302 -12.68 -6.72 -0.39
C THR A 302 -11.97 -7.14 0.88
N ARG A 303 -11.20 -6.24 1.49
CA ARG A 303 -10.50 -6.49 2.75
C ARG A 303 -10.96 -5.51 3.82
N ALA A 304 -11.09 -6.01 5.06
CA ALA A 304 -11.35 -5.14 6.21
C ALA A 304 -10.18 -4.19 6.41
N MET A 305 -10.49 -2.90 6.56
CA MET A 305 -9.49 -1.89 6.83
C MET A 305 -9.05 -1.97 8.29
N ARG A 306 -7.78 -2.32 8.49
CA ARG A 306 -7.15 -2.32 9.82
C ARG A 306 -6.47 -0.98 10.04
N GLY A 307 -6.82 -0.26 11.11
CA GLY A 307 -6.21 1.01 11.49
C GLY A 307 -7.02 2.25 11.11
N ASN A 308 -6.56 3.42 11.52
CA ASN A 308 -7.15 4.72 11.15
C ASN A 308 -6.64 5.14 9.77
N VAL A 309 -7.57 5.51 8.89
CA VAL A 309 -7.24 6.25 7.66
C VAL A 309 -6.69 7.60 8.09
N GLY A 310 -5.54 7.98 7.57
CA GLY A 310 -4.89 9.24 7.94
C GLY A 310 -4.00 9.16 9.20
N ALA A 311 -3.94 8.02 9.90
CA ALA A 311 -2.73 7.73 10.64
C ALA A 311 -1.64 7.49 9.57
N ARG A 312 -0.80 8.50 9.30
CA ARG A 312 0.46 8.26 8.57
C ARG A 312 1.05 6.99 9.16
N PRO A 313 1.44 5.99 8.34
CA PRO A 313 2.17 4.87 8.88
C PRO A 313 3.30 5.48 9.71
N GLN A 314 3.27 5.28 11.00
CA GLN A 314 4.35 5.73 11.86
C GLN A 314 5.52 4.81 11.53
N HIS A 315 6.33 5.22 10.53
CA HIS A 315 7.55 4.51 10.17
C HIS A 315 8.65 4.73 11.22
N LEU A 316 8.43 5.66 12.15
CA LEU A 316 9.34 5.91 13.27
C LEU A 316 8.88 5.09 14.47
N TYR A 317 9.69 4.12 14.81
CA TYR A 317 9.56 3.33 16.03
C TYR A 317 10.69 3.70 16.97
N ILE A 318 10.35 3.76 18.25
CA ILE A 318 11.33 3.88 19.34
C ILE A 318 11.37 2.57 20.12
N ILE A 319 12.50 2.32 20.76
CA ILE A 319 12.61 1.23 21.71
C ILE A 319 12.17 1.77 23.07
N GLU A 320 11.03 1.29 23.56
CA GLU A 320 10.58 1.52 24.92
C GLU A 320 10.99 0.36 25.81
N TRP A 321 11.52 0.70 27.00
CA TRP A 321 11.91 -0.28 28.00
C TRP A 321 10.75 -0.51 28.96
N GLN A 322 10.07 -1.67 28.84
CA GLN A 322 8.93 -2.02 29.66
C GLN A 322 9.35 -2.93 30.82
N GLU A 323 8.81 -2.66 32.01
CA GLU A 323 9.07 -3.48 33.19
C GLU A 323 8.46 -4.88 33.03
N CYS A 324 9.26 -5.88 33.40
CA CYS A 324 8.80 -7.27 33.48
C CYS A 324 8.30 -7.58 34.87
N PRO A 325 7.18 -8.31 35.01
CA PRO A 325 6.78 -8.86 36.30
C PRO A 325 7.87 -9.79 36.81
N GLN A 326 8.27 -9.60 38.08
CA GLN A 326 9.27 -10.46 38.71
C GLN A 326 8.77 -11.91 38.74
N GLN A 327 9.52 -12.80 38.13
CA GLN A 327 9.31 -14.23 38.26
C GLN A 327 10.19 -14.77 39.40
N PRO A 328 9.74 -15.78 40.16
CA PRO A 328 10.55 -16.41 41.18
C PRO A 328 11.80 -17.02 40.53
N ALA A 329 12.96 -16.72 41.10
CA ALA A 329 14.25 -17.13 40.61
C ALA A 329 14.37 -18.66 40.57
N ALA A 330 14.54 -19.23 39.37
CA ALA A 330 15.01 -20.61 39.25
C ALA A 330 16.53 -20.62 39.43
N SER A 331 17.02 -21.30 40.46
CA SER A 331 18.45 -21.43 40.69
C SER A 331 19.06 -22.46 39.74
N ALA A 332 19.45 -22.05 38.55
CA ALA A 332 20.27 -22.85 37.65
C ALA A 332 21.77 -22.65 38.00
N PRO A 333 22.60 -23.68 37.91
CA PRO A 333 24.05 -23.51 38.08
C PRO A 333 24.59 -22.58 37.01
N MET A 334 25.40 -21.57 37.43
CA MET A 334 25.83 -20.46 36.61
C MET A 334 27.32 -20.24 36.81
N VAL A 335 28.03 -19.92 35.73
CA VAL A 335 29.45 -19.49 35.77
C VAL A 335 29.53 -18.00 35.42
N VAL A 336 30.17 -17.23 36.25
CA VAL A 336 30.43 -15.81 36.00
C VAL A 336 31.90 -15.63 35.62
N ILE A 337 32.14 -15.04 34.46
CA ILE A 337 33.47 -14.74 33.96
C ILE A 337 33.71 -13.23 34.07
N GLY A 338 34.75 -12.83 34.75
CA GLY A 338 35.12 -11.43 34.95
C GLY A 338 35.68 -11.17 36.35
N SER A 339 36.29 -10.01 36.59
CA SER A 339 36.91 -9.67 37.85
C SER A 339 35.86 -9.23 38.88
N THR A 340 35.33 -10.17 39.66
CA THR A 340 34.49 -9.84 40.82
C THR A 340 35.04 -10.48 42.05
N GLY A 341 35.21 -9.71 43.11
CA GLY A 341 35.78 -10.17 44.38
C GLY A 341 34.88 -11.12 45.18
N ALA A 342 33.73 -11.64 44.67
CA ALA A 342 32.76 -12.40 45.41
C ALA A 342 32.23 -13.67 44.72
N CYS A 343 32.45 -13.89 43.41
CA CYS A 343 32.06 -15.12 42.74
C CYS A 343 33.30 -15.93 42.36
N SER A 344 33.19 -17.26 42.49
CA SER A 344 34.24 -18.18 42.04
C SER A 344 34.50 -18.02 40.56
N THR A 345 35.55 -17.29 40.22
CA THR A 345 36.03 -17.08 38.87
C THR A 345 36.65 -18.36 38.35
N ILE A 346 36.10 -18.95 37.35
CA ILE A 346 36.76 -19.98 36.56
C ILE A 346 37.30 -19.29 35.30
N GLY A 347 38.59 -19.02 35.33
CA GLY A 347 39.40 -18.76 34.16
C GLY A 347 39.34 -17.37 33.53
N THR A 348 40.49 -16.92 33.02
CA THR A 348 40.65 -15.78 32.13
C THR A 348 40.18 -16.18 30.74
N ALA A 349 39.86 -15.20 29.89
CA ALA A 349 39.36 -15.45 28.50
C ALA A 349 40.20 -16.41 27.65
N SER A 350 41.47 -16.56 27.97
CA SER A 350 42.42 -17.50 27.34
C SER A 350 42.07 -18.99 27.57
N VAL A 351 41.31 -19.34 28.60
CA VAL A 351 40.87 -20.71 28.87
C VAL A 351 39.75 -21.18 27.93
N TRP A 352 38.99 -20.21 27.35
CA TRP A 352 37.88 -20.47 26.48
C TRP A 352 38.26 -20.90 25.07
N GLU A 353 39.46 -20.55 24.60
CA GLU A 353 39.97 -20.88 23.26
C GLU A 353 40.30 -22.39 23.12
N GLN A 354 40.31 -23.18 24.19
CA GLN A 354 40.84 -24.53 24.20
C GLN A 354 39.79 -25.66 24.46
N GLY A 355 38.50 -25.45 24.13
CA GLY A 355 37.54 -26.59 24.07
C GLY A 355 36.89 -27.00 25.38
N ALA A 356 36.95 -26.18 26.43
CA ALA A 356 36.38 -26.47 27.73
C ALA A 356 34.85 -26.35 27.87
N TRP A 357 34.12 -26.22 26.72
CA TRP A 357 32.66 -26.07 26.74
C TRP A 357 31.88 -27.33 27.06
N GLU A 358 32.48 -28.52 26.90
CA GLU A 358 31.78 -29.82 27.10
C GLU A 358 31.40 -30.12 28.57
N SER A 359 32.01 -29.41 29.55
CA SER A 359 31.72 -29.57 30.98
C SER A 359 31.08 -28.34 31.61
N MET A 360 30.63 -27.36 30.81
CA MET A 360 30.14 -26.09 31.30
C MET A 360 28.68 -26.10 31.74
N PRO A 361 28.31 -25.30 32.76
CA PRO A 361 26.91 -25.15 33.17
C PRO A 361 26.09 -24.50 32.04
N GLN A 362 24.79 -24.72 32.10
CA GLN A 362 23.84 -24.23 31.06
C GLN A 362 23.83 -22.71 30.91
N LEU A 363 24.34 -21.95 31.87
CA LEU A 363 24.35 -20.48 31.86
C LEU A 363 25.75 -19.95 32.16
N VAL A 364 26.27 -19.12 31.28
CA VAL A 364 27.53 -18.41 31.42
C VAL A 364 27.24 -16.92 31.40
N VAL A 365 27.85 -16.16 32.32
CA VAL A 365 27.73 -14.72 32.42
C VAL A 365 29.11 -14.11 32.26
N PHE A 366 29.28 -13.23 31.27
CA PHE A 366 30.50 -12.48 31.08
C PHE A 366 30.29 -11.02 31.47
N SER A 367 31.05 -10.54 32.44
CA SER A 367 30.97 -9.16 32.92
C SER A 367 32.12 -8.32 32.42
N THR A 368 31.81 -7.22 31.74
CA THR A 368 32.78 -6.22 31.32
C THR A 368 32.98 -5.12 32.38
N ALA A 369 32.08 -5.04 33.37
CA ALA A 369 32.00 -3.95 34.34
C ALA A 369 33.02 -4.05 35.50
N GLY A 370 33.94 -5.01 35.51
CA GLY A 370 34.82 -5.25 36.67
C GLY A 370 36.30 -5.36 36.34
N LEU A 371 36.72 -5.09 35.13
CA LEU A 371 38.14 -5.08 34.78
C LEU A 371 38.76 -3.80 35.33
N ALA A 372 39.42 -3.91 36.50
CA ALA A 372 40.12 -2.83 37.18
C ALA A 372 41.13 -2.20 36.23
N GLY A 373 40.88 -0.94 35.81
CA GLY A 373 41.73 -0.22 34.90
C GLY A 373 41.05 0.25 33.60
N GLY A 374 39.76 -0.03 33.39
CA GLY A 374 39.00 0.40 32.20
C GLY A 374 39.63 -0.12 30.91
N LEU A 375 39.26 -1.28 30.45
CA LEU A 375 39.64 -1.72 29.10
C LEU A 375 39.19 -0.68 28.07
N HIS A 376 40.09 -0.41 27.12
CA HIS A 376 39.72 0.37 25.95
C HIS A 376 38.48 -0.30 25.30
N PRO A 377 37.44 0.43 24.89
CA PRO A 377 36.19 -0.16 24.34
C PRO A 377 36.39 -1.22 23.24
N LEU A 378 37.48 -1.10 22.46
CA LEU A 378 37.86 -2.08 21.44
C LEU A 378 38.35 -3.41 22.02
N ALA A 379 39.08 -3.39 23.13
CA ALA A 379 39.55 -4.62 23.78
C ALA A 379 38.39 -5.38 24.46
N GLU A 380 37.39 -4.64 24.96
CA GLU A 380 36.14 -5.19 25.46
C GLU A 380 35.39 -5.94 24.32
N LEU A 381 35.20 -5.28 23.19
CA LEU A 381 34.53 -5.87 22.02
C LEU A 381 35.30 -7.06 21.46
N GLU A 382 36.64 -7.02 21.43
CA GLU A 382 37.46 -8.15 20.99
C GLU A 382 37.25 -9.37 21.91
N SER A 383 37.23 -9.17 23.22
CA SER A 383 36.99 -10.24 24.18
C SER A 383 35.60 -10.87 24.00
N VAL A 384 34.58 -10.03 23.83
CA VAL A 384 33.20 -10.48 23.56
C VAL A 384 33.14 -11.23 22.22
N LEU A 385 33.77 -10.73 21.16
CA LEU A 385 33.80 -11.39 19.86
C LEU A 385 34.43 -12.78 19.94
N ARG A 386 35.56 -12.93 20.65
CA ARG A 386 36.20 -14.23 20.86
C ARG A 386 35.29 -15.21 21.58
N LEU A 387 34.55 -14.76 22.60
CA LEU A 387 33.56 -15.59 23.31
C LEU A 387 32.41 -16.03 22.38
N VAL A 388 31.88 -15.12 21.60
CA VAL A 388 30.81 -15.43 20.63
C VAL A 388 31.31 -16.42 19.56
N CYS A 389 32.52 -16.24 19.04
CA CYS A 389 33.11 -17.20 18.10
C CYS A 389 33.29 -18.59 18.72
N ALA A 390 33.75 -18.65 19.97
CA ALA A 390 33.89 -19.93 20.69
C ALA A 390 32.53 -20.57 20.96
N GLN A 391 31.51 -19.79 21.30
CA GLN A 391 30.12 -20.26 21.44
C GLN A 391 29.58 -20.84 20.13
N LEU A 392 29.80 -20.16 19.01
CA LEU A 392 29.39 -20.62 17.66
C LEU A 392 30.11 -21.92 17.24
N ALA A 393 31.32 -22.14 17.69
CA ALA A 393 32.09 -23.34 17.41
C ALA A 393 31.64 -24.57 18.23
N SER A 394 30.84 -24.35 19.26
CA SER A 394 30.35 -25.45 20.14
C SER A 394 29.14 -26.16 19.52
N PRO A 395 29.10 -27.48 19.47
CA PRO A 395 27.94 -28.26 18.99
C PRO A 395 26.73 -28.14 19.91
N SER A 396 26.91 -27.76 21.18
CA SER A 396 25.84 -27.52 22.16
C SER A 396 26.18 -26.27 22.97
N PRO A 397 25.98 -25.08 22.42
CA PRO A 397 26.41 -23.86 23.07
C PRO A 397 25.58 -23.57 24.33
N PRO A 398 26.23 -23.24 25.47
CA PRO A 398 25.51 -22.77 26.65
C PRO A 398 24.91 -21.39 26.41
N SER A 399 23.88 -21.04 27.20
CA SER A 399 23.37 -19.68 27.20
C SER A 399 24.43 -18.71 27.73
N LEU A 400 24.82 -17.75 26.90
CA LEU A 400 25.81 -16.72 27.25
C LEU A 400 25.10 -15.37 27.48
N TRP A 401 25.31 -14.78 28.63
CA TRP A 401 24.84 -13.44 28.94
C TRP A 401 26.00 -12.48 29.11
N LEU A 402 25.95 -11.40 28.38
CA LEU A 402 26.92 -10.32 28.41
C LEU A 402 26.41 -9.21 29.35
N LEU A 403 27.10 -8.98 30.45
CA LEU A 403 26.81 -7.86 31.34
C LEU A 403 27.60 -6.64 30.88
N SER A 404 26.91 -5.59 30.50
CA SER A 404 27.53 -4.33 30.04
C SER A 404 27.15 -3.16 30.96
N GLY A 405 28.09 -2.25 31.22
CA GLY A 405 27.79 -0.99 31.86
C GLY A 405 27.09 0.00 30.92
N GLY A 406 26.60 1.12 31.47
CA GLY A 406 25.80 2.10 30.70
C GLY A 406 26.50 2.71 29.47
N SER A 407 27.84 2.66 29.39
CA SER A 407 28.61 3.17 28.26
C SER A 407 28.93 2.17 27.15
N SER A 408 28.59 0.88 27.33
CA SER A 408 29.02 -0.22 26.44
C SER A 408 27.99 -0.53 25.36
N ALA A 409 27.49 0.46 24.60
CA ALA A 409 26.54 0.26 23.52
C ALA A 409 27.04 -0.71 22.42
N GLY A 410 28.38 -0.80 22.24
CA GLY A 410 29.01 -1.70 21.27
C GLY A 410 28.76 -3.19 21.58
N VAL A 411 28.75 -3.58 22.85
CA VAL A 411 28.51 -4.98 23.27
C VAL A 411 27.08 -5.41 22.90
N SER A 412 26.08 -4.58 23.17
CA SER A 412 24.69 -4.86 22.78
C SER A 412 24.51 -4.93 21.26
N GLY A 413 25.21 -4.06 20.53
CA GLY A 413 25.23 -4.07 19.06
C GLY A 413 25.81 -5.38 18.51
N LEU A 414 26.95 -5.81 19.03
CA LEU A 414 27.60 -7.07 18.64
C LEU A 414 26.71 -8.27 18.95
N ALA A 415 26.08 -8.32 20.12
CA ALA A 415 25.15 -9.39 20.46
C ALA A 415 23.94 -9.47 19.52
N ARG A 416 23.40 -8.32 19.11
CA ARG A 416 22.29 -8.28 18.12
C ARG A 416 22.74 -8.79 16.76
N SER A 417 23.89 -8.34 16.27
CA SER A 417 24.43 -8.81 14.98
C SER A 417 24.70 -10.30 14.98
N ALA A 418 25.32 -10.85 16.04
CA ALA A 418 25.59 -12.27 16.17
C ALA A 418 24.28 -13.11 16.16
N ARG A 419 23.21 -12.64 16.81
CA ARG A 419 21.90 -13.31 16.75
C ARG A 419 21.21 -13.21 15.38
N GLN A 420 21.47 -12.14 14.63
CA GLN A 420 20.96 -12.05 13.26
C GLN A 420 21.64 -13.03 12.32
N GLU A 421 22.95 -13.21 12.48
CA GLU A 421 23.74 -14.17 11.68
C GLU A 421 23.48 -15.63 12.10
N ALA A 422 23.26 -15.87 13.39
CA ALA A 422 22.97 -17.17 13.98
C ALA A 422 21.73 -17.10 14.89
N PRO A 423 20.50 -17.21 14.36
CA PRO A 423 19.26 -17.02 15.14
C PRO A 423 19.04 -18.03 16.26
N SER A 424 19.70 -19.18 16.19
CA SER A 424 19.63 -20.22 17.24
C SER A 424 20.65 -20.01 18.37
N LEU A 425 21.52 -19.00 18.27
CA LEU A 425 22.55 -18.74 19.26
C LEU A 425 21.94 -18.22 20.57
N PRO A 426 22.10 -18.94 21.70
CA PRO A 426 21.55 -18.53 22.99
C PRO A 426 22.43 -17.44 23.65
N LEU A 427 22.40 -16.24 23.07
CA LEU A 427 23.22 -15.10 23.46
C LEU A 427 22.35 -13.94 23.92
N GLY A 428 22.50 -13.54 25.19
CA GLY A 428 21.80 -12.41 25.79
C GLY A 428 22.71 -11.24 26.14
N CYS A 429 22.11 -10.05 26.34
CA CYS A 429 22.79 -8.87 26.83
C CYS A 429 21.97 -8.22 27.95
N LEU A 430 22.57 -8.02 29.12
CA LEU A 430 21.99 -7.28 30.23
C LEU A 430 22.78 -5.99 30.46
N GLN A 431 22.13 -4.87 30.29
CA GLN A 431 22.68 -3.56 30.65
C GLN A 431 22.42 -3.29 32.13
N ALA A 432 23.48 -3.08 32.91
CA ALA A 432 23.35 -2.83 34.32
C ALA A 432 24.38 -1.75 34.78
N GLU A 433 23.89 -0.78 35.51
CA GLU A 433 24.76 0.21 36.24
C GLU A 433 24.97 -0.26 37.69
N ALA A 434 24.50 -1.44 38.05
CA ALA A 434 24.61 -2.07 39.36
C ALA A 434 25.87 -2.96 39.48
N ASP A 435 26.14 -3.44 40.67
CA ASP A 435 27.21 -4.43 40.90
C ASP A 435 26.83 -5.77 40.19
N VAL A 436 27.86 -6.55 39.87
CA VAL A 436 27.71 -7.82 39.12
C VAL A 436 26.81 -8.81 39.84
N THR A 437 26.85 -8.83 41.17
CA THR A 437 26.04 -9.78 41.98
C THR A 437 24.55 -9.49 41.82
N SER A 438 24.18 -8.22 41.93
CA SER A 438 22.81 -7.74 41.67
C SER A 438 22.36 -8.01 40.25
N ALA A 439 23.22 -7.75 39.25
CA ALA A 439 22.94 -7.99 37.85
C ALA A 439 22.73 -9.48 37.53
N VAL A 440 23.56 -10.34 38.09
CA VAL A 440 23.44 -11.81 37.96
C VAL A 440 22.14 -12.31 38.60
N GLY A 441 21.78 -11.81 39.78
CA GLY A 441 20.51 -12.13 40.42
C GLY A 441 19.29 -11.72 39.56
N ALA A 442 19.38 -10.60 38.89
CA ALA A 442 18.33 -10.07 38.01
C ALA A 442 18.09 -10.94 36.75
N LEU A 443 19.11 -11.67 36.26
CA LEU A 443 18.95 -12.55 35.09
C LEU A 443 17.89 -13.63 35.30
N ALA A 444 17.70 -14.10 36.54
CA ALA A 444 16.65 -15.03 36.87
C ALA A 444 15.23 -14.49 36.66
N SER A 445 15.08 -13.17 36.62
CA SER A 445 13.82 -12.49 36.37
C SER A 445 13.58 -12.12 34.91
N VAL A 446 14.55 -12.38 34.02
CA VAL A 446 14.38 -12.15 32.58
C VAL A 446 13.46 -13.24 32.00
N PRO A 447 12.37 -12.88 31.32
CA PRO A 447 11.46 -13.88 30.75
C PRO A 447 12.16 -14.78 29.73
N SER A 448 11.75 -16.03 29.65
CA SER A 448 12.26 -16.98 28.67
C SER A 448 11.97 -16.47 27.24
N GLY A 449 13.01 -16.48 26.39
CA GLY A 449 12.93 -15.97 25.01
C GLY A 449 13.32 -14.47 24.85
N GLU A 450 13.53 -13.75 25.94
CA GLU A 450 14.10 -12.41 25.89
C GLU A 450 15.62 -12.48 25.98
N TRP A 451 16.30 -11.88 25.03
CA TRP A 451 17.75 -11.90 24.91
C TRP A 451 18.39 -10.52 25.11
N GLU A 452 17.57 -9.53 25.49
CA GLU A 452 18.06 -8.18 25.83
C GLU A 452 17.26 -7.65 27.01
N ALA A 453 17.95 -7.18 28.02
CA ALA A 453 17.33 -6.64 29.22
C ALA A 453 18.15 -5.48 29.78
N ARG A 454 17.52 -4.66 30.61
CA ARG A 454 18.16 -3.57 31.38
C ARG A 454 17.75 -3.70 32.84
N LEU A 455 18.73 -3.64 33.73
CA LEU A 455 18.50 -3.58 35.17
C LEU A 455 18.34 -2.10 35.58
N THR A 456 17.25 -1.81 36.28
CA THR A 456 17.04 -0.46 36.85
C THR A 456 17.79 -0.32 38.17
N PRO A 457 18.11 0.91 38.63
CA PRO A 457 18.75 1.16 39.93
C PRO A 457 17.95 0.61 41.13
N GLN A 458 16.62 0.42 40.95
CA GLN A 458 15.73 -0.13 41.97
C GLN A 458 15.62 -1.69 41.91
N GLY A 459 16.41 -2.34 41.05
CA GLY A 459 16.46 -3.80 40.92
C GLY A 459 15.39 -4.40 39.99
N GLY A 460 14.58 -3.58 39.33
CA GLY A 460 13.61 -4.04 38.35
C GLY A 460 14.26 -4.37 37.00
N VAL A 461 13.73 -5.38 36.30
CA VAL A 461 14.18 -5.76 34.96
C VAL A 461 13.25 -5.17 33.90
N ARG A 462 13.83 -4.52 32.88
CA ARG A 462 13.10 -4.01 31.72
C ARG A 462 13.56 -4.70 30.44
N VAL A 463 12.63 -4.96 29.55
CA VAL A 463 12.90 -5.52 28.21
C VAL A 463 12.50 -4.55 27.13
N PRO A 464 13.20 -4.54 25.96
CA PRO A 464 12.92 -3.61 24.89
C PRO A 464 11.64 -4.04 24.14
N ARG A 465 10.78 -3.04 23.82
CA ARG A 465 9.60 -3.21 22.98
C ARG A 465 9.61 -2.13 21.91
N LEU A 466 9.22 -2.49 20.69
CA LEU A 466 8.97 -1.51 19.65
C LEU A 466 7.66 -0.79 19.95
N ALA A 467 7.75 0.49 20.20
CA ALA A 467 6.61 1.39 20.34
C ALA A 467 6.62 2.42 19.22
N ALA A 468 5.43 2.86 18.81
CA ALA A 468 5.34 3.96 17.87
C ALA A 468 5.91 5.23 18.50
N ALA A 469 6.76 5.97 17.78
CA ALA A 469 7.30 7.21 18.28
C ALA A 469 6.18 8.21 18.63
N PRO A 470 6.22 8.92 19.77
CA PRO A 470 5.23 9.92 20.08
C PRO A 470 5.20 10.99 18.99
N ARG A 471 4.01 11.42 18.60
CA ARG A 471 3.84 12.55 17.68
C ARG A 471 4.31 13.81 18.40
N GLU A 472 5.34 14.48 17.88
CA GLU A 472 5.55 15.88 18.22
C GLU A 472 4.34 16.67 17.72
N GLU A 473 3.52 17.16 18.63
CA GLU A 473 2.57 18.22 18.32
C GLU A 473 3.41 19.40 17.82
N ARG A 474 3.33 19.69 16.51
CA ARG A 474 3.86 20.94 15.99
C ARG A 474 3.15 22.06 16.75
N ALA A 475 3.85 22.65 17.69
CA ALA A 475 3.46 23.90 18.31
C ALA A 475 3.16 24.87 17.15
N GLY A 476 1.91 25.35 17.11
CA GLY A 476 1.43 26.18 16.03
C GLY A 476 2.36 27.38 15.86
N VAL A 477 2.89 27.49 14.65
CA VAL A 477 3.42 28.76 14.18
C VAL A 477 2.20 29.59 13.82
N THR A 478 1.84 30.49 14.74
CA THR A 478 0.89 31.59 14.50
C THR A 478 1.46 32.56 13.48
#